data_8404df4990d83255b2acce5fc8086fee
#
_entry.id   8404df4990d83255b2acce5fc8086fee
#
_cell.length_a   1.000
_cell.length_b   1.000
_cell.length_c   1.000
_cell.angle_alpha   90.00
_cell.angle_beta   90.00
_cell.angle_gamma   90.00
#
_symmetry.space_group_name_H-M   'P 1'
#
loop_
_entity.id
_entity.type
_entity.pdbx_description
1 polymer ?
#
loop_
_entity_poly.entity_id
_entity_poly.type
_entity_poly.pdbx_seq_one_letter_code
_entity_poly.pdbx_strand_id
1 'polypeptide(L)'
;RVIVYGVEKESERGALLWRVVRELNFDLREVRAEQLSDPVGSLAGLVGHHPALAPFDGEAPEGEFLLLCNLNKHQLDDFLMALKIVGVSIPHKAVLTKENRGWSFAELMTQVAQEHEQLAAARAEKEAGAEEFAGDDEAAEESAGGVAVDSSSKSADENEETRETE
;
A
#
# COMPACT_ATOMS: atom_id res chain seq x y z
N ARG A 1 16.02 -5.41 -1.16
CA ARG A 1 15.98 -5.43 -2.64
C ARG A 1 14.63 -4.98 -3.16
N VAL A 2 14.63 -4.22 -4.23
CA VAL A 2 13.43 -3.78 -4.96
C VAL A 2 13.48 -4.41 -6.35
N ILE A 3 12.39 -5.04 -6.77
CA ILE A 3 12.26 -5.65 -8.09
C ILE A 3 11.15 -4.91 -8.82
N VAL A 4 11.41 -4.53 -10.07
CA VAL A 4 10.48 -3.74 -10.87
C VAL A 4 10.25 -4.38 -12.24
N TYR A 5 9.02 -4.29 -12.74
CA TYR A 5 8.62 -4.68 -14.07
C TYR A 5 7.76 -3.58 -14.70
N GLY A 6 7.91 -3.39 -16.01
CA GLY A 6 7.09 -2.47 -16.79
C GLY A 6 7.38 -0.98 -16.59
N VAL A 7 8.44 -0.62 -15.83
CA VAL A 7 8.85 0.77 -15.64
C VAL A 7 10.13 1.03 -16.43
N GLU A 8 10.04 1.84 -17.46
CA GLU A 8 11.20 2.23 -18.27
C GLU A 8 12.11 3.16 -17.47
N LYS A 9 13.40 2.79 -17.36
CA LYS A 9 14.40 3.55 -16.61
C LYS A 9 14.61 4.95 -17.18
N GLU A 10 14.53 5.07 -18.50
CA GLU A 10 14.74 6.32 -19.26
C GLU A 10 13.54 7.26 -19.17
N SER A 11 12.39 6.76 -18.72
CA SER A 11 11.22 7.61 -18.45
C SER A 11 11.47 8.53 -17.25
N GLU A 12 10.80 9.66 -17.20
CA GLU A 12 10.88 10.58 -16.05
C GLU A 12 10.55 9.89 -14.74
N ARG A 13 9.48 9.09 -14.73
CA ARG A 13 9.04 8.31 -13.55
C ARG A 13 10.07 7.23 -13.16
N GLY A 14 10.61 6.54 -14.16
CA GLY A 14 11.67 5.56 -13.94
C GLY A 14 12.90 6.21 -13.33
N ALA A 15 13.39 7.29 -13.90
CA ALA A 15 14.55 8.02 -13.37
C ALA A 15 14.35 8.43 -11.90
N LEU A 16 13.15 8.90 -11.52
CA LEU A 16 12.82 9.22 -10.14
C LEU A 16 12.80 7.98 -9.24
N LEU A 17 12.21 6.87 -9.69
CA LEU A 17 12.23 5.60 -8.96
C LEU A 17 13.66 5.11 -8.69
N TRP A 18 14.50 5.08 -9.74
CA TRP A 18 15.91 4.68 -9.62
C TRP A 18 16.69 5.59 -8.67
N ARG A 19 16.40 6.89 -8.69
CA ARG A 19 16.99 7.84 -7.76
C ARG A 19 16.63 7.53 -6.31
N VAL A 20 15.35 7.32 -6.00
CA VAL A 20 14.87 6.97 -4.65
C VAL A 20 15.51 5.68 -4.16
N VAL A 21 15.52 4.63 -4.99
CA VAL A 21 16.13 3.34 -4.64
C VAL A 21 17.61 3.50 -4.28
N ARG A 22 18.33 4.32 -5.04
CA ARG A 22 19.76 4.58 -4.80
C ARG A 22 19.99 5.43 -3.56
N GLU A 23 19.17 6.46 -3.31
CA GLU A 23 19.27 7.31 -2.12
C GLU A 23 19.05 6.52 -0.83
N LEU A 24 18.14 5.55 -0.85
CA LEU A 24 17.85 4.62 0.25
C LEU A 24 18.83 3.43 0.31
N ASN A 25 19.81 3.37 -0.59
CA ASN A 25 20.79 2.29 -0.70
C ASN A 25 20.15 0.91 -0.86
N PHE A 26 19.09 0.82 -1.63
CA PHE A 26 18.46 -0.45 -1.98
C PHE A 26 19.04 -1.02 -3.26
N ASP A 27 19.09 -2.34 -3.35
CA ASP A 27 19.44 -3.06 -4.57
C ASP A 27 18.20 -3.13 -5.48
N LEU A 28 18.33 -2.64 -6.71
CA LEU A 28 17.27 -2.64 -7.69
C LEU A 28 17.53 -3.69 -8.77
N ARG A 29 16.49 -4.46 -9.08
CA ARG A 29 16.49 -5.42 -10.18
C ARG A 29 15.29 -5.17 -11.08
N GLU A 30 15.55 -5.01 -12.36
CA GLU A 30 14.52 -4.99 -13.40
C GLU A 30 14.25 -6.41 -13.89
N VAL A 31 12.98 -6.76 -14.05
CA VAL A 31 12.52 -8.03 -14.60
C VAL A 31 12.12 -7.80 -16.04
N ARG A 32 12.62 -8.65 -16.94
CA ARG A 32 12.25 -8.66 -18.35
C ARG A 32 11.12 -9.64 -18.61
N ALA A 33 10.43 -9.49 -19.75
CA ALA A 33 9.32 -10.36 -20.11
C ALA A 33 9.71 -11.85 -20.09
N GLU A 34 10.91 -12.20 -20.57
CA GLU A 34 11.38 -13.59 -20.62
C GLU A 34 11.58 -14.20 -19.22
N GLN A 35 11.72 -13.36 -18.20
CA GLN A 35 11.95 -13.77 -16.80
C GLN A 35 10.66 -13.90 -15.99
N LEU A 36 9.50 -13.70 -16.59
CA LEU A 36 8.22 -13.82 -15.92
C LEU A 36 7.90 -15.24 -15.44
N SER A 37 8.53 -16.27 -16.05
CA SER A 37 8.49 -17.65 -15.56
C SER A 37 9.36 -17.88 -14.33
N ASP A 38 10.32 -16.99 -14.03
CA ASP A 38 11.23 -17.18 -12.92
C ASP A 38 10.48 -17.15 -11.58
N PRO A 39 10.80 -18.06 -10.67
CA PRO A 39 10.27 -17.98 -9.31
C PRO A 39 10.66 -16.68 -8.63
N VAL A 40 9.73 -16.08 -7.93
CA VAL A 40 9.91 -14.83 -7.17
C VAL A 40 11.15 -14.92 -6.25
N GLY A 41 11.33 -16.07 -5.58
CA GLY A 41 12.49 -16.30 -4.72
C GLY A 41 13.83 -16.28 -5.47
N SER A 42 13.85 -16.73 -6.73
CA SER A 42 15.04 -16.65 -7.59
C SER A 42 15.36 -15.21 -7.97
N LEU A 43 14.35 -14.45 -8.35
CA LEU A 43 14.51 -13.02 -8.65
C LEU A 43 14.96 -12.24 -7.41
N ALA A 44 14.46 -12.59 -6.23
CA ALA A 44 14.87 -12.01 -4.97
C ALA A 44 16.29 -12.44 -4.51
N GLY A 45 16.87 -13.45 -5.14
CA GLY A 45 18.18 -14.00 -4.78
C GLY A 45 18.16 -14.87 -3.53
N LEU A 46 17.06 -15.55 -3.28
CA LEU A 46 16.96 -16.48 -2.14
C LEU A 46 17.70 -17.79 -2.45
N VAL A 47 18.43 -18.29 -1.46
CA VAL A 47 19.15 -19.57 -1.55
C VAL A 47 18.14 -20.70 -1.81
N GLY A 48 18.49 -21.60 -2.73
CA GLY A 48 17.66 -22.75 -3.10
C GLY A 48 16.55 -22.44 -4.13
N HIS A 49 16.46 -21.21 -4.60
CA HIS A 49 15.58 -20.82 -5.71
C HIS A 49 16.40 -20.58 -6.96
N HIS A 50 16.03 -21.21 -8.06
CA HIS A 50 16.74 -21.11 -9.35
C HIS A 50 15.84 -20.50 -10.40
N PRO A 51 16.41 -19.85 -11.43
CA PRO A 51 15.65 -19.38 -12.58
C PRO A 51 14.88 -20.52 -13.26
N ALA A 52 13.80 -20.19 -13.94
CA ALA A 52 13.06 -21.15 -14.75
C ALA A 52 13.95 -21.73 -15.87
N LEU A 53 13.70 -22.98 -16.22
CA LEU A 53 14.46 -23.65 -17.28
C LEU A 53 14.11 -23.14 -18.69
N ALA A 54 12.91 -22.59 -18.85
CA ALA A 54 12.43 -22.01 -20.11
C ALA A 54 12.02 -20.55 -19.89
N PRO A 55 12.23 -19.69 -20.89
CA PRO A 55 11.73 -18.33 -20.83
C PRO A 55 10.19 -18.33 -20.80
N PHE A 56 9.62 -17.22 -20.37
CA PHE A 56 8.18 -17.04 -20.42
C PHE A 56 7.71 -16.92 -21.86
N ASP A 57 6.73 -17.73 -22.24
CA ASP A 57 6.14 -17.82 -23.59
C ASP A 57 4.66 -17.42 -23.62
N GLY A 58 4.10 -17.03 -22.47
CA GLY A 58 2.73 -16.55 -22.36
C GLY A 58 2.58 -15.08 -22.74
N GLU A 59 1.35 -14.61 -22.68
CA GLU A 59 1.06 -13.18 -22.80
C GLU A 59 1.56 -12.47 -21.53
N ALA A 60 2.48 -11.53 -21.71
CA ALA A 60 3.05 -10.79 -20.59
C ALA A 60 1.98 -9.89 -19.97
N PRO A 61 1.78 -9.94 -18.64
CA PRO A 61 0.85 -9.05 -17.98
C PRO A 61 1.19 -7.59 -18.26
N GLU A 62 0.18 -6.80 -18.60
CA GLU A 62 0.35 -5.37 -18.82
C GLU A 62 0.49 -4.62 -17.51
N GLY A 63 1.15 -3.47 -17.57
CA GLY A 63 1.26 -2.54 -16.46
C GLY A 63 2.58 -2.62 -15.69
N GLU A 64 2.64 -1.77 -14.68
CA GLU A 64 3.83 -1.62 -13.83
C GLU A 64 3.67 -2.41 -12.53
N PHE A 65 4.72 -3.07 -12.12
CA PHE A 65 4.73 -3.88 -10.91
C PHE A 65 5.97 -3.64 -10.06
N LEU A 66 5.78 -3.61 -8.77
CA LEU A 66 6.83 -3.41 -7.78
C LEU A 66 6.79 -4.52 -6.73
N LEU A 67 7.90 -5.24 -6.58
CA LEU A 67 8.05 -6.25 -5.54
C LEU A 67 9.15 -5.84 -4.56
N LEU A 68 8.79 -5.80 -3.29
CA LEU A 68 9.65 -5.40 -2.18
C LEU A 68 10.13 -6.64 -1.43
N CYS A 69 11.46 -6.87 -1.44
CA CYS A 69 12.06 -8.08 -0.90
C CYS A 69 12.93 -7.76 0.31
N ASN A 70 12.67 -8.47 1.43
CA ASN A 70 13.50 -8.40 2.64
C ASN A 70 13.70 -6.98 3.18
N LEU A 71 12.66 -6.15 3.14
CA LEU A 71 12.63 -4.86 3.78
C LEU A 71 11.96 -4.98 5.14
N ASN A 72 12.54 -4.33 6.16
CA ASN A 72 11.85 -4.18 7.43
C ASN A 72 10.76 -3.09 7.33
N LYS A 73 9.92 -2.98 8.34
CA LYS A 73 8.78 -2.04 8.32
C LYS A 73 9.21 -0.59 8.07
N HIS A 74 10.27 -0.11 8.73
CA HIS A 74 10.78 1.25 8.55
C HIS A 74 11.26 1.49 7.13
N GLN A 75 12.06 0.56 6.59
CA GLN A 75 12.53 0.64 5.21
C GLN A 75 11.39 0.65 4.19
N LEU A 76 10.34 -0.12 4.46
CA LEU A 76 9.14 -0.14 3.62
C LEU A 76 8.41 1.20 3.67
N ASP A 77 8.17 1.71 4.87
CA ASP A 77 7.47 2.98 5.08
C ASP A 77 8.27 4.16 4.47
N ASP A 78 9.59 4.21 4.71
CA ASP A 78 10.49 5.23 4.14
C ASP A 78 10.48 5.20 2.62
N PHE A 79 10.52 4.00 2.02
CA PHE A 79 10.50 3.85 0.57
C PHE A 79 9.17 4.31 -0.04
N LEU A 80 8.05 3.89 0.52
CA LEU A 80 6.72 4.30 0.04
C LEU A 80 6.49 5.80 0.22
N MET A 81 6.97 6.39 1.32
CA MET A 81 6.94 7.82 1.56
C MET A 81 7.79 8.57 0.52
N ALA A 82 9.01 8.11 0.27
CA ALA A 82 9.89 8.74 -0.71
C ALA A 82 9.30 8.72 -2.12
N LEU A 83 8.69 7.60 -2.54
CA LEU A 83 7.98 7.51 -3.83
C LEU A 83 6.83 8.51 -3.90
N LYS A 84 6.05 8.65 -2.82
CA LYS A 84 4.96 9.61 -2.74
C LYS A 84 5.44 11.06 -2.86
N ILE A 85 6.56 11.40 -2.20
CA ILE A 85 7.17 12.74 -2.24
C ILE A 85 7.61 13.10 -3.66
N VAL A 86 8.20 12.17 -4.40
CA VAL A 86 8.63 12.41 -5.79
C VAL A 86 7.51 12.23 -6.82
N GLY A 87 6.28 11.92 -6.38
CA GLY A 87 5.13 11.78 -7.26
C GLY A 87 5.10 10.49 -8.09
N VAL A 88 5.88 9.48 -7.71
CA VAL A 88 5.89 8.17 -8.40
C VAL A 88 4.86 7.24 -7.75
N SER A 89 3.84 6.88 -8.52
CA SER A 89 2.83 5.90 -8.11
C SER A 89 2.88 4.70 -9.03
N ILE A 90 3.10 3.53 -8.47
CA ILE A 90 3.02 2.25 -9.18
C ILE A 90 1.76 1.55 -8.67
N PRO A 91 0.83 1.17 -9.54
CA PRO A 91 -0.47 0.64 -9.12
C PRO A 91 -0.36 -0.69 -8.38
N HIS A 92 0.44 -1.61 -8.91
CA HIS A 92 0.57 -2.95 -8.35
C HIS A 92 1.86 -3.09 -7.55
N LYS A 93 1.72 -3.38 -6.26
CA LYS A 93 2.83 -3.56 -5.33
C LYS A 93 2.62 -4.81 -4.50
N ALA A 94 3.68 -5.58 -4.32
CA ALA A 94 3.68 -6.75 -3.45
C ALA A 94 4.92 -6.76 -2.54
N VAL A 95 4.83 -7.53 -1.47
CA VAL A 95 5.96 -7.83 -0.59
C VAL A 95 6.27 -9.31 -0.72
N LEU A 96 7.54 -9.65 -0.73
CA LEU A 96 7.99 -11.04 -0.73
C LEU A 96 7.61 -11.72 0.59
N THR A 97 6.87 -12.82 0.48
CA THR A 97 6.45 -13.65 1.61
C THR A 97 6.94 -15.10 1.46
N LYS A 98 6.70 -15.92 2.48
CA LYS A 98 7.01 -17.36 2.42
C LYS A 98 6.09 -18.08 1.42
N GLU A 99 4.89 -17.59 1.23
CA GLU A 99 3.88 -18.18 0.37
C GLU A 99 4.19 -17.90 -1.10
N ASN A 100 4.51 -16.65 -1.46
CA ASN A 100 4.67 -16.24 -2.85
C ASN A 100 6.08 -16.44 -3.43
N ARG A 101 7.08 -16.79 -2.60
CA ARG A 101 8.47 -16.97 -3.09
C ARG A 101 8.64 -18.09 -4.11
N GLY A 102 7.74 -19.09 -4.10
CA GLY A 102 7.75 -20.21 -5.04
C GLY A 102 6.93 -19.96 -6.31
N TRP A 103 6.13 -18.91 -6.34
CA TRP A 103 5.32 -18.58 -7.51
C TRP A 103 6.19 -18.02 -8.62
N SER A 104 5.78 -18.20 -9.87
CA SER A 104 6.36 -17.44 -10.96
C SER A 104 6.02 -15.95 -10.80
N PHE A 105 6.85 -15.10 -11.38
CA PHE A 105 6.59 -13.67 -11.30
C PHE A 105 5.28 -13.27 -12.01
N ALA A 106 4.94 -13.96 -13.12
CA ALA A 106 3.67 -13.77 -13.81
C ALA A 106 2.46 -14.14 -12.94
N GLU A 107 2.52 -15.27 -12.21
CA GLU A 107 1.46 -15.66 -11.28
C GLU A 107 1.28 -14.62 -10.18
N LEU A 108 2.37 -14.12 -9.60
CA LEU A 108 2.30 -13.08 -8.59
C LEU A 108 1.65 -11.80 -9.12
N MET A 109 2.03 -11.36 -10.34
CA MET A 109 1.44 -10.18 -10.96
C MET A 109 -0.06 -10.35 -11.18
N THR A 110 -0.46 -11.50 -11.71
CA THR A 110 -1.88 -11.83 -11.97
C THR A 110 -2.69 -11.82 -10.68
N GLN A 111 -2.18 -12.45 -9.63
CA GLN A 111 -2.84 -12.50 -8.32
C GLN A 111 -3.05 -11.10 -7.73
N VAL A 112 -2.01 -10.28 -7.74
CA VAL A 112 -2.08 -8.91 -7.20
C VAL A 112 -3.02 -8.02 -8.02
N ALA A 113 -3.05 -8.19 -9.35
CA ALA A 113 -3.98 -7.46 -10.20
C ALA A 113 -5.44 -7.83 -9.87
N GLN A 114 -5.74 -9.13 -9.70
CA GLN A 114 -7.07 -9.62 -9.30
C GLN A 114 -7.47 -9.10 -7.91
N GLU A 115 -6.59 -9.14 -6.93
CA GLU A 115 -6.84 -8.59 -5.59
C GLU A 115 -7.14 -7.09 -5.64
N HIS A 116 -6.39 -6.35 -6.46
CA HIS A 116 -6.60 -4.91 -6.61
C HIS A 116 -7.96 -4.60 -7.25
N GLU A 117 -8.36 -5.37 -8.27
CA GLU A 117 -9.66 -5.23 -8.93
C GLU A 117 -10.82 -5.55 -7.98
N GLN A 118 -10.72 -6.65 -7.20
CA GLN A 118 -11.70 -7.00 -6.20
C GLN A 118 -11.85 -5.94 -5.11
N LEU A 119 -10.74 -5.37 -4.64
CA LEU A 119 -10.76 -4.29 -3.66
C LEU A 119 -11.36 -3.00 -4.23
N ALA A 120 -11.10 -2.69 -5.49
CA ALA A 120 -11.69 -1.54 -6.17
C ALA A 120 -13.21 -1.70 -6.32
N ALA A 121 -13.67 -2.89 -6.73
CA ALA A 121 -15.09 -3.22 -6.82
C ALA A 121 -15.80 -3.12 -5.46
N ALA A 122 -15.21 -3.71 -4.42
CA ALA A 122 -15.77 -3.65 -3.07
C ALA A 122 -15.84 -2.22 -2.49
N ARG A 123 -14.90 -1.35 -2.87
CA ARG A 123 -14.94 0.08 -2.48
C ARG A 123 -16.05 0.82 -3.21
N ALA A 124 -16.20 0.59 -4.52
CA ALA A 124 -17.25 1.19 -5.31
C ALA A 124 -18.65 0.81 -4.81
N GLU A 125 -18.87 -0.46 -4.46
CA GLU A 125 -20.12 -0.91 -3.86
C GLU A 125 -20.41 -0.25 -2.51
N LYS A 126 -19.39 -0.07 -1.69
CA LYS A 126 -19.51 0.59 -0.38
C LYS A 126 -19.81 2.08 -0.49
N GLU A 127 -19.22 2.77 -1.47
CA GLU A 127 -19.47 4.17 -1.76
C GLU A 127 -20.87 4.37 -2.33
N ALA A 128 -21.32 3.51 -3.25
CA ALA A 128 -22.67 3.53 -3.79
C ALA A 128 -23.75 3.28 -2.71
N GLY A 129 -23.50 2.33 -1.78
CA GLY A 129 -24.40 2.06 -0.66
C GLY A 129 -24.44 3.19 0.40
N ALA A 130 -23.39 4.01 0.48
CA ALA A 130 -23.36 5.15 1.39
C ALA A 130 -24.15 6.36 0.84
N GLU A 131 -24.22 6.51 -0.47
CA GLU A 131 -25.02 7.58 -1.11
C GLU A 131 -26.52 7.27 -1.06
N GLU A 132 -26.93 6.01 -1.09
CA GLU A 132 -28.33 5.60 -1.00
C GLU A 132 -28.94 5.80 0.40
N PHE A 133 -28.09 5.87 1.45
CA PHE A 133 -28.55 6.10 2.83
C PHE A 133 -28.56 7.59 3.24
N ALA A 134 -28.01 8.48 2.42
CA ALA A 134 -27.98 9.92 2.70
C ALA A 134 -29.16 10.70 2.11
N GLY A 135 -30.13 10.02 1.49
CA GLY A 135 -31.22 10.63 0.71
C GLY A 135 -32.61 10.68 1.35
N ASP A 136 -32.79 10.22 2.59
CA ASP A 136 -34.16 10.15 3.18
C ASP A 136 -34.20 10.66 4.62
N ASP A 137 -33.85 11.94 4.82
CA ASP A 137 -34.19 12.66 6.07
C ASP A 137 -34.36 14.16 5.84
N GLU A 138 -35.37 14.49 5.04
CA GLU A 138 -35.89 15.86 4.98
C GLU A 138 -37.42 15.81 4.90
N ALA A 139 -38.07 15.66 6.03
CA ALA A 139 -39.39 16.23 6.31
C ALA A 139 -39.93 15.81 7.67
N ALA A 140 -39.79 16.65 8.68
CA ALA A 140 -40.90 16.93 9.61
C ALA A 140 -40.50 18.11 10.51
N GLU A 141 -41.02 19.23 10.11
CA GLU A 141 -41.07 20.45 10.93
C GLU A 141 -42.01 20.31 12.12
N GLU A 142 -41.68 21.10 13.12
CA GLU A 142 -42.56 21.92 13.95
C GLU A 142 -43.31 21.29 15.10
N SER A 143 -42.95 21.65 16.30
CA SER A 143 -43.81 22.38 17.22
C SER A 143 -43.21 22.52 18.64
N ALA A 144 -42.91 23.74 18.97
CA ALA A 144 -43.26 24.53 20.15
C ALA A 144 -43.02 24.02 21.59
N GLY A 145 -42.37 24.91 22.35
CA GLY A 145 -42.68 25.21 23.75
C GLY A 145 -41.62 24.80 24.74
N GLY A 146 -40.76 25.66 25.19
CA GLY A 146 -41.03 26.63 26.21
C GLY A 146 -40.38 26.29 27.54
N VAL A 147 -39.72 27.32 28.10
CA VAL A 147 -39.39 27.59 29.51
C VAL A 147 -38.10 26.98 30.11
N ALA A 148 -37.06 27.72 30.20
CA ALA A 148 -36.47 28.57 31.20
C ALA A 148 -36.23 27.93 32.58
N VAL A 149 -35.14 28.36 33.13
CA VAL A 149 -34.62 28.58 34.50
C VAL A 149 -33.54 27.55 34.89
N ASP A 150 -32.42 28.03 35.07
CA ASP A 150 -31.71 28.88 36.02
C ASP A 150 -30.89 28.07 37.04
N SER A 151 -29.75 28.62 37.22
CA SER A 151 -28.94 28.65 38.45
C SER A 151 -28.05 27.45 38.81
N SER A 152 -26.85 27.72 38.70
CA SER A 152 -25.95 28.25 39.72
C SER A 152 -25.06 27.22 40.40
N SER A 153 -23.84 27.44 40.13
CA SER A 153 -22.75 27.69 41.06
C SER A 153 -22.07 26.53 41.78
N LYS A 154 -20.83 26.66 41.69
CA LYS A 154 -19.83 26.75 42.76
C LYS A 154 -18.97 25.52 42.99
N SER A 155 -17.79 25.74 42.59
CA SER A 155 -16.56 26.03 43.33
C SER A 155 -15.90 24.85 43.98
N ALA A 156 -14.65 24.81 43.63
CA ALA A 156 -13.48 24.77 44.48
C ALA A 156 -13.29 23.45 45.27
N ASP A 157 -12.18 22.94 45.45
CA ASP A 157 -10.90 23.46 45.90
C ASP A 157 -9.90 22.32 45.96
N GLU A 158 -8.69 22.68 45.63
CA GLU A 158 -7.44 22.42 46.30
C GLU A 158 -7.19 21.05 46.95
N ASN A 159 -6.09 20.43 46.70
CA ASN A 159 -4.85 20.48 47.47
C ASN A 159 -3.97 19.30 47.05
N GLU A 160 -2.81 19.59 46.56
CA GLU A 160 -1.51 19.66 47.29
C GLU A 160 -1.11 18.29 47.90
N GLU A 161 -0.02 17.92 47.49
CA GLU A 161 1.33 17.93 48.01
C GLU A 161 1.93 16.56 48.30
N THR A 162 3.05 16.47 47.71
CA THR A 162 4.37 16.09 48.19
C THR A 162 4.74 14.66 48.52
N ARG A 163 5.98 14.51 48.15
CA ARG A 163 7.14 13.81 48.74
C ARG A 163 7.35 12.38 48.29
N GLU A 164 8.44 12.25 47.61
CA GLU A 164 9.87 12.14 47.97
C GLU A 164 10.26 10.78 48.54
N THR A 165 11.36 10.35 47.99
CA THR A 165 12.39 9.43 48.52
C THR A 165 12.04 7.95 48.44
N GLU A 166 12.84 7.13 47.87
CA GLU A 166 14.27 6.81 47.98
C GLU A 166 14.73 6.02 46.75
#